data_8dda47f2ea34d36e5d6e02758f86beba
#
_entry.id   8dda47f2ea34d36e5d6e02758f86beba
#
_cell.length_a   1.000
_cell.length_b   1.000
_cell.length_c   1.000
_cell.angle_alpha   90.00
_cell.angle_beta   90.00
_cell.angle_gamma   90.00
#
_symmetry.space_group_name_H-M   'P 1'
#
loop_
_entity.id
_entity.type
_entity.pdbx_description
1 polymer ?
#
loop_
_entity_poly.entity_id
_entity_poly.type
_entity_poly.pdbx_seq_one_letter_code
_entity_poly.pdbx_strand_id
1 'polypeptide(L)'
;AYILETDADIVCLQEAPALHTLHPNGIVKAQLDSIFSRYPHYVEQTAKAGETILSKYPLKVLDTPQPDWGSGHYTAYEVDIEGHPTTVVNCHLQSIGLTDNDKELYKEITDKDIKATKSDLSRVKSSLISKLSNAFMARAQQARSIKDFLTGKGDNVILVGDFNDVPGSYAYRTIKSCGLRDAYSDSAFGPVITYNSNRFYFRIDHILYRGQMKAVRIERGDIRSSDHYPLTATFLWKKPKS
;
A
#
# COMPACT_ATOMS: atom_id res chain seq x y z
N ALA A 1 -10.97 -4.87 -15.44
CA ALA A 1 -12.30 -5.16 -14.91
C ALA A 1 -12.47 -4.51 -13.53
N TYR A 2 -11.80 -5.00 -12.46
CA TYR A 2 -12.03 -4.58 -11.08
C TYR A 2 -11.93 -3.06 -10.84
N ILE A 3 -10.90 -2.38 -11.37
CA ILE A 3 -10.73 -0.91 -11.24
C ILE A 3 -11.97 -0.15 -11.77
N LEU A 4 -12.52 -0.59 -12.90
CA LEU A 4 -13.71 0.04 -13.47
C LEU A 4 -15.00 -0.30 -12.72
N GLU A 5 -15.06 -1.48 -12.12
CA GLU A 5 -16.23 -1.94 -11.32
C GLU A 5 -16.34 -1.20 -9.99
N THR A 6 -15.20 -0.94 -9.33
CA THR A 6 -15.19 -0.18 -8.07
C THR A 6 -15.54 1.28 -8.25
N ASP A 7 -15.28 1.83 -9.44
CA ASP A 7 -15.51 3.23 -9.79
C ASP A 7 -14.98 4.24 -8.76
N ALA A 8 -13.90 3.90 -8.09
CA ALA A 8 -13.27 4.75 -7.09
C ALA A 8 -12.84 6.09 -7.72
N ASP A 9 -12.81 7.16 -6.97
CA ASP A 9 -12.39 8.48 -7.49
C ASP A 9 -10.88 8.57 -7.67
N ILE A 10 -10.14 7.86 -6.81
CA ILE A 10 -8.68 7.75 -6.84
C ILE A 10 -8.31 6.28 -6.65
N VAL A 11 -7.40 5.80 -7.49
CA VAL A 11 -6.84 4.45 -7.42
C VAL A 11 -5.33 4.53 -7.27
N CYS A 12 -4.79 3.93 -6.23
CA CYS A 12 -3.36 3.82 -5.98
C CYS A 12 -2.93 2.36 -6.14
N LEU A 13 -1.96 2.14 -6.99
CA LEU A 13 -1.41 0.81 -7.27
C LEU A 13 0.04 0.76 -6.82
N GLN A 14 0.45 -0.38 -6.28
CA GLN A 14 1.83 -0.71 -5.95
C GLN A 14 2.26 -1.89 -6.82
N GLU A 15 3.56 -1.99 -7.11
CA GLU A 15 4.14 -3.02 -8.01
C GLU A 15 3.46 -3.10 -9.39
N ALA A 16 2.83 -2.00 -9.82
CA ALA A 16 2.17 -1.95 -11.10
C ALA A 16 3.19 -1.72 -12.23
N PRO A 17 3.10 -2.47 -13.35
CA PRO A 17 3.85 -2.12 -14.54
C PRO A 17 3.39 -0.77 -15.07
N ALA A 18 4.25 -0.10 -15.85
CA ALA A 18 3.83 1.10 -16.58
C ALA A 18 2.73 0.75 -17.58
N LEU A 19 1.50 1.07 -17.25
CA LEU A 19 0.31 0.66 -18.01
C LEU A 19 0.35 1.19 -19.45
N HIS A 20 0.85 2.43 -19.66
CA HIS A 20 0.94 3.04 -20.97
C HIS A 20 2.04 2.44 -21.86
N THR A 21 3.05 1.78 -21.28
CA THR A 21 4.13 1.11 -22.04
C THR A 21 3.78 -0.33 -22.42
N LEU A 22 2.72 -0.87 -21.84
CA LEU A 22 2.21 -2.16 -22.28
C LEU A 22 1.71 -2.03 -23.72
N HIS A 23 2.10 -2.94 -24.57
CA HIS A 23 1.58 -3.05 -25.94
C HIS A 23 0.47 -4.13 -26.00
N PRO A 24 -0.64 -3.93 -25.28
CA PRO A 24 -1.71 -4.90 -25.25
C PRO A 24 -2.44 -4.88 -26.58
N ASN A 25 -2.95 -6.02 -26.99
CA ASN A 25 -3.85 -6.17 -28.11
C ASN A 25 -5.22 -6.67 -27.62
N GLY A 26 -6.22 -6.52 -28.46
CA GLY A 26 -7.55 -7.05 -28.20
C GLY A 26 -8.23 -6.50 -26.93
N ILE A 27 -8.77 -7.40 -26.10
CA ILE A 27 -9.59 -7.06 -24.92
C ILE A 27 -8.81 -6.26 -23.89
N VAL A 28 -7.52 -6.56 -23.69
CA VAL A 28 -6.69 -5.86 -22.72
C VAL A 28 -6.48 -4.41 -23.11
N LYS A 29 -6.28 -4.14 -24.41
CA LYS A 29 -6.20 -2.75 -24.91
C LYS A 29 -7.48 -1.98 -24.64
N ALA A 30 -8.63 -2.55 -24.98
CA ALA A 30 -9.93 -1.90 -24.74
C ALA A 30 -10.19 -1.61 -23.26
N GLN A 31 -9.73 -2.49 -22.36
CA GLN A 31 -9.82 -2.27 -20.92
C GLN A 31 -8.92 -1.13 -20.46
N LEU A 32 -7.69 -1.02 -20.96
CA LEU A 32 -6.78 0.08 -20.66
C LEU A 32 -7.32 1.42 -21.19
N ASP A 33 -7.80 1.44 -22.42
CA ASP A 33 -8.42 2.62 -23.03
C ASP A 33 -9.62 3.09 -22.17
N SER A 34 -10.42 2.16 -21.65
CA SER A 34 -11.53 2.45 -20.76
C SER A 34 -11.06 3.00 -19.40
N ILE A 35 -9.97 2.47 -18.84
CA ILE A 35 -9.38 2.97 -17.60
C ILE A 35 -8.89 4.40 -17.78
N PHE A 36 -8.10 4.69 -18.82
CA PHE A 36 -7.57 6.03 -19.07
C PHE A 36 -8.67 7.05 -19.43
N SER A 37 -9.73 6.61 -20.09
CA SER A 37 -10.92 7.44 -20.32
C SER A 37 -11.65 7.78 -19.02
N ARG A 38 -11.72 6.82 -18.06
CA ARG A 38 -12.36 7.02 -16.76
C ARG A 38 -11.52 7.84 -15.80
N TYR A 39 -10.18 7.70 -15.90
CA TYR A 39 -9.20 8.38 -15.08
C TYR A 39 -8.26 9.21 -15.95
N PRO A 40 -8.69 10.41 -16.38
CA PRO A 40 -7.92 11.24 -17.30
C PRO A 40 -6.64 11.80 -16.69
N HIS A 41 -6.51 11.75 -15.36
CA HIS A 41 -5.34 12.20 -14.62
C HIS A 41 -4.64 11.00 -14.00
N TYR A 42 -3.41 10.75 -14.40
CA TYR A 42 -2.62 9.65 -13.86
C TYR A 42 -1.13 9.96 -13.85
N VAL A 43 -0.42 9.32 -12.93
CA VAL A 43 1.04 9.35 -12.86
C VAL A 43 1.54 7.95 -12.62
N GLU A 44 2.50 7.53 -13.42
CA GLU A 44 3.17 6.24 -13.31
C GLU A 44 4.63 6.46 -12.95
N GLN A 45 5.04 5.99 -11.78
CA GLN A 45 6.41 6.02 -11.30
C GLN A 45 7.09 4.71 -11.68
N THR A 46 7.68 4.67 -12.86
CA THR A 46 8.26 3.45 -13.43
C THR A 46 9.65 3.13 -12.92
N ALA A 47 10.33 4.10 -12.31
CA ALA A 47 11.79 4.02 -12.12
C ALA A 47 12.24 3.09 -10.98
N LYS A 48 11.42 2.79 -9.97
CA LYS A 48 11.90 2.02 -8.81
C LYS A 48 10.95 0.97 -8.24
N ALA A 49 9.64 1.08 -8.35
CA ALA A 49 8.74 0.07 -7.80
C ALA A 49 7.32 0.08 -8.36
N GLY A 50 7.09 0.69 -9.49
CA GLY A 50 5.80 0.58 -10.15
C GLY A 50 4.65 1.15 -9.32
N GLU A 51 4.80 2.36 -8.78
CA GLU A 51 3.67 3.07 -8.19
C GLU A 51 2.90 3.82 -9.25
N THR A 52 1.61 3.60 -9.29
CA THR A 52 0.70 4.30 -10.20
C THR A 52 -0.44 4.91 -9.40
N ILE A 53 -0.80 6.13 -9.73
CA ILE A 53 -2.04 6.75 -9.31
C ILE A 53 -2.90 7.05 -10.53
N LEU A 54 -4.18 6.71 -10.42
CA LEU A 54 -5.22 7.08 -11.37
C LEU A 54 -6.24 7.94 -10.64
N SER A 55 -6.71 9.03 -11.25
CA SER A 55 -7.62 9.96 -10.61
C SER A 55 -8.64 10.54 -11.59
N LYS A 56 -9.85 10.75 -11.11
CA LYS A 56 -10.87 11.54 -11.80
C LYS A 56 -10.61 13.04 -11.68
N TYR A 57 -9.79 13.44 -10.69
CA TYR A 57 -9.44 14.84 -10.41
C TYR A 57 -8.01 15.15 -10.87
N PRO A 58 -7.72 16.43 -11.21
CA PRO A 58 -6.36 16.86 -11.51
C PRO A 58 -5.37 16.52 -10.40
N LEU A 59 -4.20 16.06 -10.79
CA LEU A 59 -3.09 15.69 -9.90
C LEU A 59 -1.94 16.67 -10.06
N LYS A 60 -1.37 17.10 -8.93
CA LYS A 60 -0.08 17.79 -8.89
C LYS A 60 0.90 16.94 -8.08
N VAL A 61 1.95 16.48 -8.73
CA VAL A 61 3.01 15.72 -8.05
C VAL A 61 3.72 16.63 -7.05
N LEU A 62 3.87 16.15 -5.84
CA LEU A 62 4.65 16.83 -4.80
C LEU A 62 6.05 16.25 -4.75
N ASP A 63 7.04 17.11 -4.49
CA ASP A 63 8.39 16.66 -4.22
C ASP A 63 8.43 15.90 -2.89
N THR A 64 8.84 14.65 -2.94
CA THR A 64 8.92 13.76 -1.79
C THR A 64 10.36 13.33 -1.57
N PRO A 65 10.93 13.61 -0.39
CA PRO A 65 12.26 13.10 -0.06
C PRO A 65 12.24 11.58 -0.06
N GLN A 66 13.00 10.98 -0.97
CA GLN A 66 13.12 9.52 -1.02
C GLN A 66 14.16 9.07 -0.01
N PRO A 67 13.85 8.11 0.85
CA PRO A 67 14.82 7.56 1.78
C PRO A 67 15.90 6.79 1.01
N ASP A 68 17.16 7.00 1.38
CA ASP A 68 18.33 6.30 0.79
C ASP A 68 18.40 4.80 1.20
N TRP A 69 17.35 4.28 1.82
CA TRP A 69 17.35 3.00 2.49
C TRP A 69 16.37 1.99 1.83
N GLY A 70 16.94 0.93 1.33
CA GLY A 70 16.17 -0.17 0.77
C GLY A 70 15.48 0.15 -0.56
N SER A 71 14.50 -0.64 -0.92
CA SER A 71 13.70 -0.50 -2.15
C SER A 71 12.32 0.14 -1.94
N GLY A 72 11.91 0.32 -0.68
CA GLY A 72 10.62 0.95 -0.38
C GLY A 72 10.65 2.45 -0.59
N HIS A 73 9.55 3.01 -1.05
CA HIS A 73 9.39 4.43 -1.35
C HIS A 73 7.96 4.90 -1.18
N TYR A 74 7.73 6.18 -1.40
CA TYR A 74 6.40 6.76 -1.45
C TYR A 74 6.37 7.93 -2.42
N THR A 75 5.21 8.18 -2.97
CA THR A 75 4.91 9.33 -3.81
C THR A 75 3.74 10.10 -3.21
N ALA A 76 3.70 11.40 -3.42
CA ALA A 76 2.64 12.24 -2.90
C ALA A 76 2.11 13.19 -3.97
N TYR A 77 0.83 13.48 -3.85
CA TYR A 77 0.09 14.27 -4.80
C TYR A 77 -0.81 15.25 -4.06
N GLU A 78 -0.95 16.45 -4.60
CA GLU A 78 -2.01 17.37 -4.25
C GLU A 78 -3.17 17.16 -5.21
N VAL A 79 -4.35 16.93 -4.67
CA VAL A 79 -5.59 16.67 -5.41
C VAL A 79 -6.68 17.54 -4.83
N ASP A 80 -7.38 18.30 -5.66
CA ASP A 80 -8.58 19.00 -5.23
C ASP A 80 -9.78 18.06 -5.39
N ILE A 81 -10.27 17.52 -4.28
CA ILE A 81 -11.42 16.64 -4.27
C ILE A 81 -12.66 17.45 -3.90
N GLU A 82 -13.45 17.83 -4.89
CA GLU A 82 -14.70 18.58 -4.69
C GLU A 82 -14.52 19.91 -3.93
N GLY A 83 -13.44 20.65 -4.21
CA GLY A 83 -13.11 21.89 -3.52
C GLY A 83 -12.37 21.71 -2.20
N HIS A 84 -11.92 20.50 -1.90
CA HIS A 84 -11.15 20.17 -0.70
C HIS A 84 -9.72 19.78 -1.07
N PRO A 85 -8.74 20.69 -1.00
CA PRO A 85 -7.34 20.34 -1.24
C PRO A 85 -6.91 19.22 -0.30
N THR A 86 -6.43 18.13 -0.89
CA THR A 86 -6.09 16.90 -0.17
C THR A 86 -4.72 16.40 -0.61
N THR A 87 -3.85 16.08 0.34
CA THR A 87 -2.60 15.37 0.06
C THR A 87 -2.87 13.88 0.00
N VAL A 88 -2.65 13.27 -1.15
CA VAL A 88 -2.73 11.81 -1.33
C VAL A 88 -1.33 11.24 -1.37
N VAL A 89 -1.04 10.27 -0.52
CA VAL A 89 0.26 9.58 -0.47
C VAL A 89 0.04 8.12 -0.85
N ASN A 90 0.75 7.68 -1.87
CA ASN A 90 0.85 6.28 -2.25
C ASN A 90 2.21 5.76 -1.77
N CYS A 91 2.24 4.67 -1.01
CA CYS A 91 3.49 4.14 -0.48
C CYS A 91 3.59 2.62 -0.61
N HIS A 92 4.82 2.18 -0.82
CA HIS A 92 5.20 0.77 -0.75
C HIS A 92 6.46 0.67 0.10
N LEU A 93 6.31 0.25 1.35
CA LEU A 93 7.43 0.15 2.28
C LEU A 93 8.23 -1.13 2.04
N GLN A 94 9.45 -1.15 2.57
CA GLN A 94 10.38 -2.26 2.39
C GLN A 94 9.77 -3.61 2.73
N SER A 95 9.75 -4.50 1.76
CA SER A 95 9.37 -5.90 1.98
C SER A 95 10.48 -6.67 2.72
N ILE A 96 10.12 -7.82 3.30
CA ILE A 96 11.09 -8.70 3.97
C ILE A 96 12.05 -9.32 2.95
N GLY A 97 11.65 -9.38 1.67
CA GLY A 97 12.46 -9.98 0.62
C GLY A 97 12.66 -11.50 0.80
N LEU A 98 11.60 -12.20 1.20
CA LEU A 98 11.62 -13.66 1.28
C LEU A 98 11.73 -14.24 -0.14
N THR A 99 12.77 -15.01 -0.37
CA THR A 99 12.92 -15.79 -1.61
C THR A 99 12.01 -17.02 -1.56
N ASP A 100 11.77 -17.64 -2.72
CA ASP A 100 10.98 -18.87 -2.78
C ASP A 100 11.62 -19.98 -1.93
N ASN A 101 12.95 -20.04 -1.89
CA ASN A 101 13.70 -20.91 -0.98
C ASN A 101 13.39 -20.64 0.50
N ASP A 102 13.31 -19.36 0.92
CA ASP A 102 12.94 -19.01 2.30
C ASP A 102 11.51 -19.46 2.61
N LYS A 103 10.62 -19.33 1.65
CA LYS A 103 9.21 -19.71 1.77
C LYS A 103 9.02 -21.24 1.81
N GLU A 104 9.74 -21.97 0.96
CA GLU A 104 9.76 -23.44 0.98
C GLU A 104 10.31 -23.97 2.29
N LEU A 105 11.42 -23.42 2.72
CA LEU A 105 12.07 -23.80 3.96
C LEU A 105 11.21 -23.49 5.20
N TYR A 106 10.45 -22.40 5.19
CA TYR A 106 9.44 -22.13 6.22
C TYR A 106 8.34 -23.18 6.21
N LYS A 107 7.89 -23.61 5.03
CA LYS A 107 6.92 -24.71 4.89
C LYS A 107 7.48 -26.01 5.46
N GLU A 108 8.71 -26.36 5.11
CA GLU A 108 9.40 -27.56 5.60
C GLU A 108 9.53 -27.57 7.13
N ILE A 109 9.83 -26.42 7.73
CA ILE A 109 9.96 -26.29 9.19
C ILE A 109 8.59 -26.40 9.89
N THR A 110 7.54 -25.96 9.24
CA THR A 110 6.17 -25.99 9.81
C THR A 110 5.42 -27.29 9.51
N ASP A 111 5.90 -28.07 8.55
CA ASP A 111 5.34 -29.37 8.22
C ASP A 111 5.96 -30.45 9.15
N LYS A 112 5.11 -31.13 9.92
CA LYS A 112 5.52 -32.06 10.99
C LYS A 112 6.25 -33.33 10.49
N ASP A 113 6.27 -33.55 9.17
CA ASP A 113 6.78 -34.78 8.56
C ASP A 113 8.23 -34.71 8.05
N ILE A 114 8.89 -33.55 8.15
CA ILE A 114 10.24 -33.36 7.61
C ILE A 114 11.30 -33.33 8.72
N LYS A 115 12.25 -34.25 8.62
CA LYS A 115 13.43 -34.33 9.51
C LYS A 115 14.52 -33.35 9.04
N ALA A 116 14.30 -32.04 9.22
CA ALA A 116 15.37 -31.06 9.05
C ALA A 116 16.44 -31.23 10.15
N THR A 117 17.72 -31.13 9.80
CA THR A 117 18.79 -31.20 10.80
C THR A 117 18.82 -29.94 11.66
N LYS A 118 19.30 -30.03 12.91
CA LYS A 118 19.41 -28.85 13.81
C LYS A 118 20.31 -27.74 13.22
N SER A 119 21.30 -28.10 12.39
CA SER A 119 22.19 -27.14 11.72
C SER A 119 21.45 -26.37 10.62
N ASP A 120 20.62 -27.01 9.80
CA ASP A 120 19.85 -26.38 8.74
C ASP A 120 18.81 -25.42 9.33
N LEU A 121 18.10 -25.84 10.38
CA LEU A 121 17.19 -25.02 11.14
C LEU A 121 17.84 -23.76 11.72
N SER A 122 19.08 -23.87 12.23
CA SER A 122 19.83 -22.74 12.80
C SER A 122 20.23 -21.72 11.73
N ARG A 123 20.73 -22.19 10.58
CA ARG A 123 21.13 -21.31 9.45
C ARG A 123 19.94 -20.56 8.87
N VAL A 124 18.81 -21.24 8.72
CA VAL A 124 17.57 -20.66 8.23
C VAL A 124 17.06 -19.60 9.18
N LYS A 125 16.96 -19.92 10.46
CA LYS A 125 16.53 -18.94 11.48
C LYS A 125 17.39 -17.69 11.47
N SER A 126 18.73 -17.84 11.39
CA SER A 126 19.62 -16.67 11.37
C SER A 126 19.43 -15.81 10.10
N SER A 127 19.27 -16.43 8.94
CA SER A 127 19.00 -15.72 7.68
C SER A 127 17.66 -14.96 7.73
N LEU A 128 16.59 -15.63 8.16
CA LEU A 128 15.28 -15.03 8.29
C LEU A 128 15.26 -13.87 9.31
N ILE A 129 15.92 -14.04 10.46
CA ILE A 129 16.03 -12.99 11.48
C ILE A 129 16.79 -11.78 10.93
N SER A 130 17.87 -12.01 10.18
CA SER A 130 18.63 -10.93 9.56
C SER A 130 17.78 -10.16 8.53
N LYS A 131 17.06 -10.86 7.64
CA LYS A 131 16.16 -10.24 6.64
C LYS A 131 15.05 -9.44 7.32
N LEU A 132 14.41 -10.02 8.34
CA LEU A 132 13.38 -9.35 9.14
C LEU A 132 13.94 -8.09 9.80
N SER A 133 15.10 -8.17 10.46
CA SER A 133 15.73 -7.05 11.13
C SER A 133 16.04 -5.91 10.16
N ASN A 134 16.64 -6.23 9.00
CA ASN A 134 16.94 -5.25 7.97
C ASN A 134 15.67 -4.59 7.42
N ALA A 135 14.63 -5.37 7.15
CA ALA A 135 13.35 -4.84 6.69
C ALA A 135 12.69 -3.94 7.74
N PHE A 136 12.72 -4.31 9.03
CA PHE A 136 12.20 -3.46 10.11
C PHE A 136 12.95 -2.13 10.23
N MET A 137 14.27 -2.15 10.13
CA MET A 137 15.09 -0.93 10.17
C MET A 137 14.79 -0.02 8.98
N ALA A 138 14.71 -0.57 7.78
CA ALA A 138 14.38 0.18 6.57
C ALA A 138 12.98 0.80 6.67
N ARG A 139 11.95 0.01 7.04
CA ARG A 139 10.59 0.51 7.23
C ARG A 139 10.51 1.59 8.32
N ALA A 140 11.28 1.46 9.40
CA ALA A 140 11.31 2.46 10.44
C ALA A 140 11.82 3.83 9.94
N GLN A 141 12.80 3.83 9.06
CA GLN A 141 13.33 5.06 8.45
C GLN A 141 12.38 5.63 7.40
N GLN A 142 11.81 4.77 6.55
CA GLN A 142 10.79 5.16 5.58
C GLN A 142 9.56 5.79 6.28
N ALA A 143 9.12 5.18 7.38
CA ALA A 143 8.03 5.72 8.17
C ALA A 143 8.34 7.08 8.80
N ARG A 144 9.57 7.32 9.24
CA ARG A 144 10.01 8.64 9.73
C ARG A 144 10.04 9.66 8.58
N SER A 145 10.57 9.31 7.41
CA SER A 145 10.56 10.17 6.24
C SER A 145 9.14 10.58 5.84
N ILE A 146 8.19 9.64 5.82
CA ILE A 146 6.77 9.94 5.60
C ILE A 146 6.22 10.86 6.68
N LYS A 147 6.53 10.61 7.95
CA LYS A 147 6.12 11.45 9.06
C LYS A 147 6.63 12.87 8.90
N ASP A 148 7.92 13.03 8.61
CA ASP A 148 8.55 14.34 8.44
C ASP A 148 7.94 15.08 7.23
N PHE A 149 7.72 14.39 6.12
CA PHE A 149 7.01 14.93 4.96
C PHE A 149 5.60 15.41 5.29
N LEU A 150 4.84 14.64 6.06
CA LEU A 150 3.46 14.99 6.44
C LEU A 150 3.38 16.09 7.50
N THR A 151 4.49 16.38 8.20
CA THR A 151 4.59 17.51 9.11
C THR A 151 4.56 18.81 8.32
N GLY A 152 3.56 19.65 8.55
CA GLY A 152 3.37 20.90 7.80
C GLY A 152 2.61 20.76 6.47
N LYS A 153 2.12 19.57 6.13
CA LYS A 153 1.13 19.41 5.05
C LYS A 153 -0.27 19.80 5.54
N GLY A 154 -1.14 20.18 4.58
CA GLY A 154 -2.50 20.60 4.85
C GLY A 154 -3.31 19.61 5.69
N ASP A 155 -4.49 20.03 6.12
CA ASP A 155 -5.31 19.27 7.06
C ASP A 155 -5.79 17.93 6.48
N ASN A 156 -6.19 17.93 5.19
CA ASN A 156 -6.72 16.74 4.55
C ASN A 156 -5.58 15.89 3.99
N VAL A 157 -5.47 14.67 4.48
CA VAL A 157 -4.48 13.68 4.02
C VAL A 157 -5.18 12.34 3.87
N ILE A 158 -4.91 11.65 2.76
CA ILE A 158 -5.19 10.24 2.54
C ILE A 158 -3.86 9.56 2.25
N LEU A 159 -3.48 8.59 3.04
CA LEU A 159 -2.26 7.81 2.87
C LEU A 159 -2.65 6.35 2.69
N VAL A 160 -2.25 5.77 1.58
CA VAL A 160 -2.59 4.39 1.21
C VAL A 160 -1.34 3.65 0.78
N GLY A 161 -1.37 2.34 0.90
CA GLY A 161 -0.35 1.48 0.31
C GLY A 161 -0.04 0.23 1.10
N ASP A 162 0.90 -0.52 0.55
CA ASP A 162 1.49 -1.67 1.21
C ASP A 162 2.59 -1.22 2.17
N PHE A 163 2.31 -1.37 3.47
CA PHE A 163 3.31 -1.07 4.49
C PHE A 163 4.27 -2.23 4.72
N ASN A 164 4.01 -3.40 4.13
CA ASN A 164 4.72 -4.63 4.44
C ASN A 164 4.81 -4.91 5.95
N ASP A 165 3.89 -4.32 6.72
CA ASP A 165 3.86 -4.40 8.18
C ASP A 165 2.43 -4.35 8.72
N VAL A 166 2.24 -4.97 9.88
CA VAL A 166 0.92 -5.16 10.49
C VAL A 166 0.49 -3.93 11.32
N PRO A 167 -0.83 -3.77 11.60
CA PRO A 167 -1.31 -2.77 12.54
C PRO A 167 -0.61 -2.91 13.91
N GLY A 168 -0.17 -1.78 14.45
CA GLY A 168 0.55 -1.74 15.73
C GLY A 168 2.07 -1.90 15.62
N SER A 169 2.63 -2.18 14.44
CA SER A 169 4.06 -2.14 14.20
C SER A 169 4.66 -0.76 14.43
N TYR A 170 5.98 -0.68 14.48
CA TYR A 170 6.66 0.62 14.62
C TYR A 170 6.37 1.54 13.43
N ALA A 171 6.47 1.04 12.19
CA ALA A 171 6.22 1.82 10.99
C ALA A 171 4.78 2.35 10.96
N TYR A 172 3.80 1.47 11.17
CA TYR A 172 2.38 1.84 11.23
C TYR A 172 2.11 2.92 12.31
N ARG A 173 2.61 2.72 13.54
CA ARG A 173 2.41 3.69 14.63
C ARG A 173 3.09 5.03 14.35
N THR A 174 4.29 5.01 13.77
CA THR A 174 5.03 6.22 13.42
C THR A 174 4.26 7.05 12.39
N ILE A 175 3.78 6.45 11.32
CA ILE A 175 2.97 7.13 10.31
C ILE A 175 1.64 7.62 10.91
N LYS A 176 0.97 6.77 11.67
CA LYS A 176 -0.30 7.12 12.33
C LYS A 176 -0.16 8.27 13.32
N SER A 177 1.03 8.46 13.93
CA SER A 177 1.30 9.55 14.90
C SER A 177 1.22 10.96 14.28
N CYS A 178 1.11 11.07 12.95
CA CYS A 178 0.82 12.33 12.24
C CYS A 178 -0.64 12.78 12.36
N GLY A 179 -1.40 12.29 13.32
CA GLY A 179 -2.82 12.57 13.47
C GLY A 179 -3.71 11.76 12.53
N LEU A 180 -3.15 10.73 11.90
CA LEU A 180 -3.91 9.89 10.99
C LEU A 180 -4.78 8.87 11.74
N ARG A 181 -5.96 8.61 11.20
CA ARG A 181 -6.89 7.57 11.62
C ARG A 181 -6.83 6.43 10.61
N ASP A 182 -7.14 5.24 11.04
CA ASP A 182 -7.22 4.07 10.16
C ASP A 182 -8.66 3.89 9.68
N ALA A 183 -8.86 3.96 8.37
CA ALA A 183 -10.18 3.80 7.77
C ALA A 183 -10.83 2.46 8.13
N TYR A 184 -10.03 1.39 8.23
CA TYR A 184 -10.53 0.09 8.64
C TYR A 184 -11.04 0.10 10.09
N SER A 185 -10.25 0.65 11.01
CA SER A 185 -10.64 0.72 12.42
C SER A 185 -11.85 1.62 12.65
N ASP A 186 -12.10 2.57 11.77
CA ASP A 186 -13.20 3.53 11.91
C ASP A 186 -14.53 3.05 11.29
N SER A 187 -14.49 2.15 10.31
CA SER A 187 -15.66 1.81 9.50
C SER A 187 -15.90 0.31 9.27
N ALA A 188 -15.04 -0.54 9.83
CA ALA A 188 -15.20 -1.99 9.75
C ALA A 188 -14.98 -2.67 11.10
N PHE A 189 -15.33 -3.93 11.17
CA PHE A 189 -15.19 -4.76 12.37
C PHE A 189 -14.59 -6.13 12.04
N GLY A 190 -13.82 -6.67 12.98
CA GLY A 190 -13.21 -7.98 12.87
C GLY A 190 -11.85 -7.99 12.14
N PRO A 191 -11.22 -9.16 12.00
CA PRO A 191 -9.96 -9.29 11.28
C PRO A 191 -10.16 -9.21 9.77
N VAL A 192 -9.20 -8.63 9.06
CA VAL A 192 -9.11 -8.64 7.61
C VAL A 192 -7.72 -9.07 7.18
N ILE A 193 -7.66 -9.83 6.12
CA ILE A 193 -6.43 -10.27 5.47
C ILE A 193 -6.33 -9.52 4.15
N THR A 194 -5.23 -8.80 3.95
CA THR A 194 -4.94 -8.14 2.68
C THR A 194 -3.83 -8.84 1.91
N TYR A 195 -2.99 -9.60 2.58
CA TYR A 195 -1.95 -10.44 1.99
C TYR A 195 -2.23 -11.92 2.24
N ASN A 196 -2.18 -12.74 1.19
CA ASN A 196 -2.49 -14.17 1.23
C ASN A 196 -1.52 -14.94 0.33
N SER A 197 -0.32 -15.19 0.80
CA SER A 197 0.64 -16.01 0.09
C SER A 197 1.34 -16.97 1.04
N ASN A 198 1.56 -18.22 0.61
CA ASN A 198 2.36 -19.22 1.32
C ASN A 198 1.99 -19.44 2.80
N ARG A 199 0.69 -19.43 3.13
CA ARG A 199 0.16 -19.54 4.51
C ARG A 199 0.44 -18.31 5.40
N PHE A 200 0.92 -17.20 4.82
CA PHE A 200 0.98 -15.91 5.51
C PHE A 200 -0.31 -15.15 5.26
N TYR A 201 -1.02 -14.85 6.33
CA TYR A 201 -2.33 -14.20 6.28
C TYR A 201 -2.28 -12.95 7.14
N PHE A 202 -1.93 -11.81 6.52
CA PHE A 202 -1.73 -10.57 7.23
C PHE A 202 -2.54 -9.42 6.63
N ARG A 203 -2.82 -8.43 7.45
CA ARG A 203 -3.23 -7.11 7.00
C ARG A 203 -1.98 -6.24 6.97
N ILE A 204 -1.45 -5.99 5.79
CA ILE A 204 -0.25 -5.17 5.57
C ILE A 204 -0.53 -3.99 4.65
N ASP A 205 -1.68 -3.98 3.99
CA ASP A 205 -2.20 -2.85 3.22
C ASP A 205 -3.08 -1.99 4.11
N HIS A 206 -2.89 -0.69 4.04
CA HIS A 206 -3.56 0.26 4.91
C HIS A 206 -4.09 1.47 4.14
N ILE A 207 -5.21 2.01 4.63
CA ILE A 207 -5.76 3.30 4.24
C ILE A 207 -5.88 4.14 5.50
N LEU A 208 -4.98 5.12 5.63
CA LEU A 208 -4.96 6.07 6.73
C LEU A 208 -5.41 7.44 6.25
N TYR A 209 -6.04 8.22 7.12
CA TYR A 209 -6.56 9.52 6.73
C TYR A 209 -6.65 10.50 7.91
N ARG A 210 -6.68 11.79 7.61
CA ARG A 210 -7.00 12.87 8.56
C ARG A 210 -7.71 14.03 7.87
N GLY A 211 -8.28 14.95 8.65
CA GLY A 211 -8.86 16.19 8.16
C GLY A 211 -10.38 16.24 8.21
N GLN A 212 -10.95 16.99 7.27
CA GLN A 212 -12.38 17.30 7.19
C GLN A 212 -13.22 16.13 6.62
N MET A 213 -12.73 14.92 6.66
CA MET A 213 -13.39 13.73 6.17
C MET A 213 -13.59 12.68 7.26
N LYS A 214 -14.47 11.71 6.99
CA LYS A 214 -14.72 10.54 7.82
C LYS A 214 -14.85 9.32 6.92
N ALA A 215 -14.10 8.25 7.23
CA ALA A 215 -14.33 6.96 6.61
C ALA A 215 -15.67 6.39 7.09
N VAL A 216 -16.51 6.00 6.16
CA VAL A 216 -17.86 5.45 6.43
C VAL A 216 -18.01 4.01 5.98
N ARG A 217 -17.13 3.56 5.10
CA ARG A 217 -17.11 2.19 4.59
C ARG A 217 -15.69 1.83 4.17
N ILE A 218 -15.30 0.60 4.41
CA ILE A 218 -14.12 -0.01 3.82
C ILE A 218 -14.43 -1.45 3.44
N GLU A 219 -13.98 -1.84 2.28
CA GLU A 219 -14.21 -3.16 1.72
C GLU A 219 -12.91 -3.75 1.19
N ARG A 220 -12.77 -5.04 1.40
CA ARG A 220 -11.74 -5.83 0.76
C ARG A 220 -12.32 -6.45 -0.51
N GLY A 221 -11.69 -6.22 -1.66
CA GLY A 221 -12.02 -6.92 -2.89
C GLY A 221 -11.57 -8.38 -2.87
N ASP A 222 -12.17 -9.18 -3.71
CA ASP A 222 -11.83 -10.61 -3.87
C ASP A 222 -11.31 -10.86 -5.29
N ILE A 223 -10.09 -10.37 -5.58
CA ILE A 223 -9.39 -10.65 -6.84
C ILE A 223 -8.31 -11.70 -6.59
N ARG A 224 -8.10 -12.59 -7.57
CA ARG A 224 -7.15 -13.71 -7.48
C ARG A 224 -5.93 -13.56 -8.37
N SER A 225 -5.77 -12.41 -9.01
CA SER A 225 -4.65 -12.11 -9.90
C SER A 225 -3.42 -11.57 -9.16
N SER A 226 -3.52 -11.40 -7.85
CA SER A 226 -2.45 -10.94 -6.96
C SER A 226 -2.52 -11.74 -5.66
N ASP A 227 -1.42 -11.82 -4.93
CA ASP A 227 -1.36 -12.28 -3.55
C ASP A 227 -1.80 -11.21 -2.54
N HIS A 228 -2.07 -9.98 -3.02
CA HIS A 228 -2.74 -8.95 -2.26
C HIS A 228 -4.20 -8.78 -2.66
N TYR A 229 -5.05 -8.53 -1.67
CA TYR A 229 -6.45 -8.16 -1.87
C TYR A 229 -6.60 -6.64 -1.81
N PRO A 230 -7.22 -6.00 -2.80
CA PRO A 230 -7.39 -4.55 -2.79
C PRO A 230 -8.33 -4.09 -1.68
N LEU A 231 -8.06 -2.92 -1.14
CA LEU A 231 -8.93 -2.20 -0.21
C LEU A 231 -9.57 -1.00 -0.90
N THR A 232 -10.86 -0.82 -0.69
CA THR A 232 -11.61 0.35 -1.15
C THR A 232 -12.26 1.02 0.05
N ALA A 233 -11.97 2.31 0.27
CA ALA A 233 -12.58 3.10 1.33
C ALA A 233 -13.47 4.20 0.76
N THR A 234 -14.62 4.42 1.39
CA THR A 234 -15.52 5.55 1.10
C THR A 234 -15.41 6.57 2.22
N PHE A 235 -15.20 7.82 1.83
CA PHE A 235 -15.14 8.95 2.74
C PHE A 235 -16.30 9.90 2.50
N LEU A 236 -16.78 10.53 3.57
CA LEU A 236 -17.71 11.65 3.51
C LEU A 236 -17.04 12.88 4.09
N TRP A 237 -17.23 14.02 3.44
CA TRP A 237 -16.81 15.30 3.98
C TRP A 237 -17.67 15.69 5.19
N LYS A 238 -17.02 16.18 6.23
CA LYS A 238 -17.71 16.69 7.42
C LYS A 238 -18.39 18.00 7.08
N LYS A 239 -19.62 18.16 7.51
CA LYS A 239 -20.30 19.45 7.40
C LYS A 239 -19.52 20.52 8.17
N PRO A 240 -19.38 21.74 7.64
CA PRO A 240 -18.84 22.85 8.43
C PRO A 240 -19.59 22.94 9.76
N LYS A 241 -18.86 23.14 10.86
CA LYS A 241 -19.50 23.44 12.14
C LYS A 241 -20.18 24.79 11.97
N SER A 242 -21.50 24.80 12.07
CA SER A 242 -22.32 26.02 12.16
C SER A 242 -21.97 26.82 13.40
#